data_5a6ce5bcf6a8a9c6e94b140643d9e7f8
#
_entry.id   5a6ce5bcf6a8a9c6e94b140643d9e7f8
#
_cell.length_a   1.000
_cell.length_b   1.000
_cell.length_c   1.000
_cell.angle_alpha   90.00
_cell.angle_beta   90.00
_cell.angle_gamma   90.00
#
_symmetry.space_group_name_H-M   'P 1'
#
loop_
_entity.id
_entity.type
_entity.pdbx_description
1 polymer ?
#
loop_
_entity_poly.entity_id
_entity_poly.type
_entity_poly.pdbx_seq_one_letter_code
_entity_poly.pdbx_strand_id
1 'polypeptide(L)'
;MVGVSEQIQRLGLRAHQWLYEKTDGRIGTNIGKLPTLLLRTTGARTGQARVSALVYGLDGDGRYVVVASNGGADRAPGWLHNVRAEPHVEVQLGRTRKAATAEILTEGPDYERCWKIVNDVNRYQHGGRYEHYQTLTERRIALVVLST
;
A
#
# COMPACT_ATOMS: atom_id res chain seq x y z
N MET A 1 15.05 -2.23 16.21
CA MET A 1 15.04 -3.68 15.99
C MET A 1 13.65 -4.13 15.61
N VAL A 2 13.53 -4.95 14.58
CA VAL A 2 12.24 -5.45 14.10
C VAL A 2 11.75 -6.58 15.03
N GLY A 3 10.52 -6.50 15.53
CA GLY A 3 9.93 -7.54 16.37
C GLY A 3 9.59 -8.81 15.59
N VAL A 4 9.46 -9.94 16.28
CA VAL A 4 9.13 -11.24 15.68
C VAL A 4 7.80 -11.18 14.92
N SER A 5 6.78 -10.54 15.51
CA SER A 5 5.46 -10.39 14.86
C SER A 5 5.54 -9.60 13.55
N GLU A 6 6.38 -8.56 13.52
CA GLU A 6 6.61 -7.76 12.32
C GLU A 6 7.30 -8.57 11.22
N GLN A 7 8.28 -9.41 11.60
CA GLN A 7 8.95 -10.30 10.66
C GLN A 7 7.98 -11.33 10.07
N ILE A 8 7.09 -11.89 10.88
CA ILE A 8 6.07 -12.85 10.44
C ILE A 8 5.11 -12.17 9.44
N GLN A 9 4.68 -10.94 9.72
CA GLN A 9 3.83 -10.18 8.80
C GLN A 9 4.51 -9.95 7.44
N ARG A 10 5.79 -9.57 7.46
CA ARG A 10 6.56 -9.36 6.23
C ARG A 10 6.70 -10.63 5.40
N LEU A 11 6.94 -11.77 6.06
CA LEU A 11 7.03 -13.07 5.38
C LEU A 11 5.68 -13.46 4.76
N GLY A 12 4.57 -13.25 5.48
CA GLY A 12 3.23 -13.51 4.97
C GLY A 12 2.89 -12.66 3.75
N LEU A 13 3.23 -11.37 3.78
CA LEU A 13 3.03 -10.46 2.65
C LEU A 13 3.86 -10.87 1.43
N ARG A 14 5.10 -11.31 1.62
CA ARG A 14 5.96 -11.78 0.53
C ARG A 14 5.40 -13.04 -0.12
N ALA A 15 4.91 -13.99 0.68
CA ALA A 15 4.30 -15.21 0.16
C ALA A 15 3.03 -14.89 -0.63
N HIS A 16 2.19 -14.00 -0.13
CA HIS A 16 0.98 -13.54 -0.82
C HIS A 16 1.32 -12.86 -2.14
N GLN A 17 2.31 -11.99 -2.15
CA GLN A 17 2.78 -11.29 -3.35
C GLN A 17 3.28 -12.28 -4.40
N TRP A 18 4.06 -13.30 -3.98
CA TRP A 18 4.55 -14.34 -4.88
C TRP A 18 3.40 -15.10 -5.56
N LEU A 19 2.39 -15.52 -4.78
CA LEU A 19 1.20 -16.19 -5.30
C LEU A 19 0.45 -15.30 -6.30
N TYR A 20 0.29 -14.03 -5.97
CA TYR A 20 -0.40 -13.06 -6.81
C TYR A 20 0.31 -12.92 -8.16
N GLU A 21 1.63 -12.76 -8.15
CA GLU A 21 2.44 -12.62 -9.37
C GLU A 21 2.44 -13.89 -10.20
N LYS A 22 2.66 -15.05 -9.58
CA LYS A 22 2.77 -16.34 -10.28
C LYS A 22 1.46 -16.76 -10.93
N THR A 23 0.33 -16.40 -10.35
CA THR A 23 -1.00 -16.72 -10.90
C THR A 23 -1.59 -15.61 -11.76
N ASP A 24 -0.85 -14.52 -11.99
CA ASP A 24 -1.27 -13.33 -12.72
C ASP A 24 -2.58 -12.76 -12.16
N GLY A 25 -2.67 -12.71 -10.83
CA GLY A 25 -3.82 -12.16 -10.12
C GLY A 25 -5.01 -13.09 -9.98
N ARG A 26 -4.92 -14.37 -10.38
CA ARG A 26 -6.01 -15.33 -10.20
C ARG A 26 -6.24 -15.68 -8.73
N ILE A 27 -5.14 -15.72 -7.98
CA ILE A 27 -5.16 -15.98 -6.53
C ILE A 27 -4.54 -14.77 -5.85
N GLY A 28 -5.11 -14.37 -4.71
CA GLY A 28 -4.55 -13.30 -3.91
C GLY A 28 -5.05 -11.90 -4.23
N THR A 29 -6.15 -11.76 -4.97
CA THR A 29 -6.79 -10.47 -5.23
C THR A 29 -7.21 -9.77 -3.93
N ASN A 30 -7.41 -10.56 -2.87
CA ASN A 30 -7.74 -10.04 -1.54
C ASN A 30 -6.82 -10.66 -0.49
N ILE A 31 -6.42 -9.87 0.51
CA ILE A 31 -5.76 -10.34 1.72
C ILE A 31 -6.84 -10.47 2.79
N GLY A 32 -7.22 -11.72 3.17
CA GLY A 32 -8.24 -11.95 4.19
C GLY A 32 -9.55 -11.21 3.94
N LYS A 33 -10.05 -11.18 2.70
CA LYS A 33 -11.23 -10.47 2.22
C LYS A 33 -11.01 -8.96 2.00
N LEU A 34 -9.77 -8.47 2.13
CA LEU A 34 -9.46 -7.07 1.85
C LEU A 34 -9.07 -6.89 0.38
N PRO A 35 -9.55 -5.82 -0.26
CA PRO A 35 -9.17 -5.54 -1.66
C PRO A 35 -7.66 -5.23 -1.74
N THR A 36 -6.97 -5.91 -2.64
CA THR A 36 -5.51 -5.85 -2.76
C THR A 36 -5.11 -5.61 -4.20
N LEU A 37 -4.13 -4.74 -4.40
CA LEU A 37 -3.51 -4.51 -5.71
C LEU A 37 -2.02 -4.81 -5.65
N LEU A 38 -1.41 -4.99 -6.83
CA LEU A 38 0.04 -4.95 -6.95
C LEU A 38 0.45 -3.57 -7.47
N LEU A 39 1.39 -2.96 -6.77
CA LEU A 39 1.99 -1.69 -7.17
C LEU A 39 3.39 -1.98 -7.71
N ARG A 40 3.64 -1.63 -8.97
CA ARG A 40 4.97 -1.73 -9.58
C ARG A 40 5.58 -0.34 -9.65
N THR A 41 6.72 -0.20 -8.99
CA THR A 41 7.47 1.06 -8.93
C THR A 41 8.85 0.88 -9.53
N THR A 42 9.50 2.00 -9.86
CA THR A 42 10.89 2.02 -10.30
C THR A 42 11.77 2.26 -9.09
N GLY A 43 12.72 1.36 -8.84
CA GLY A 43 13.65 1.47 -7.71
C GLY A 43 14.44 2.76 -7.77
N ALA A 44 14.38 3.56 -6.70
CA ALA A 44 14.99 4.90 -6.64
C ALA A 44 16.51 4.86 -6.82
N ARG A 45 17.16 3.77 -6.39
CA ARG A 45 18.62 3.64 -6.47
C ARG A 45 19.09 2.87 -7.70
N THR A 46 18.34 1.85 -8.10
CA THR A 46 18.80 0.89 -9.13
C THR A 46 18.08 1.03 -10.46
N GLY A 47 16.93 1.72 -10.50
CA GLY A 47 16.08 1.77 -11.69
C GLY A 47 15.35 0.46 -11.98
N GLN A 48 15.53 -0.56 -11.15
CA GLN A 48 14.87 -1.86 -11.34
C GLN A 48 13.42 -1.81 -10.90
N ALA A 49 12.57 -2.58 -11.58
CA ALA A 49 11.17 -2.72 -11.19
C ALA A 49 11.05 -3.38 -9.81
N ARG A 50 10.19 -2.83 -8.97
CA ARG A 50 9.85 -3.37 -7.65
C ARG A 50 8.36 -3.54 -7.56
N VAL A 51 7.92 -4.61 -6.90
CA VAL A 51 6.51 -4.95 -6.78
C VAL A 51 6.12 -5.06 -5.32
N SER A 52 4.98 -4.48 -4.97
CA SER A 52 4.42 -4.55 -3.61
C SER A 52 2.93 -4.88 -3.67
N ALA A 53 2.49 -5.79 -2.80
CA ALA A 53 1.06 -6.10 -2.64
C ALA A 53 0.49 -5.21 -1.54
N LEU A 54 -0.54 -4.43 -1.86
CA LEU A 54 -1.07 -3.41 -0.96
C LEU A 54 -2.60 -3.46 -0.92
N VAL A 55 -3.15 -3.35 0.28
CA VAL A 55 -4.59 -3.13 0.46
C VAL A 55 -4.91 -1.71 -0.01
N TYR A 56 -6.04 -1.53 -0.68
CA TYR A 56 -6.42 -0.21 -1.18
C TYR A 56 -7.85 0.15 -0.81
N GLY A 57 -8.12 1.45 -0.76
CA GLY A 57 -9.46 2.02 -0.76
C GLY A 57 -9.71 2.77 -2.06
N LEU A 58 -10.94 3.15 -2.31
CA LEU A 58 -11.34 3.89 -3.52
C LEU A 58 -11.73 5.32 -3.15
N ASP A 59 -11.15 6.29 -3.85
CA ASP A 59 -11.50 7.70 -3.77
C ASP A 59 -12.04 8.16 -5.13
N GLY A 60 -13.19 7.60 -5.52
CA GLY A 60 -13.77 7.81 -6.83
C GLY A 60 -13.24 6.82 -7.88
N ASP A 61 -13.70 6.96 -9.11
CA ASP A 61 -13.34 6.07 -10.20
C ASP A 61 -11.88 6.24 -10.61
N GLY A 62 -11.17 5.10 -10.68
CA GLY A 62 -9.78 5.09 -11.13
C GLY A 62 -8.79 5.73 -10.15
N ARG A 63 -9.20 5.99 -8.91
CA ARG A 63 -8.35 6.56 -7.87
C ARG A 63 -8.24 5.56 -6.72
N TYR A 64 -7.07 4.96 -6.58
CA TYR A 64 -6.79 3.95 -5.55
C TYR A 64 -5.93 4.55 -4.46
N VAL A 65 -6.35 4.41 -3.21
CA VAL A 65 -5.59 4.94 -2.07
C VAL A 65 -4.89 3.80 -1.36
N VAL A 66 -3.57 3.87 -1.24
CA VAL A 66 -2.74 2.92 -0.52
C VAL A 66 -2.01 3.62 0.62
N VAL A 67 -1.57 2.86 1.61
CA VAL A 67 -1.03 3.41 2.85
C VAL A 67 0.42 2.97 3.03
N ALA A 68 1.30 3.94 3.23
CA ALA A 68 2.72 3.69 3.47
C ALA A 68 2.97 3.42 4.96
N SER A 69 2.25 2.43 5.52
CA SER A 69 2.25 2.16 6.95
C SER A 69 3.44 1.32 7.42
N ASN A 70 3.90 0.39 6.60
CA ASN A 70 4.93 -0.59 7.01
C ASN A 70 4.64 -1.21 8.38
N GLY A 71 3.33 -1.52 8.66
CA GLY A 71 2.89 -2.09 9.92
C GLY A 71 3.05 -1.18 11.13
N GLY A 72 3.21 0.12 10.93
CA GLY A 72 3.45 1.09 12.01
C GLY A 72 4.91 1.22 12.41
N ALA A 73 5.84 0.64 11.65
CA ALA A 73 7.27 0.80 11.90
C ALA A 73 7.70 2.26 11.72
N ASP A 74 8.74 2.69 12.42
CA ASP A 74 9.29 4.05 12.30
C ASP A 74 9.85 4.31 10.90
N ARG A 75 10.26 3.26 10.20
CA ARG A 75 10.77 3.34 8.84
C ARG A 75 9.63 3.20 7.85
N ALA A 76 9.52 4.15 6.93
CA ALA A 76 8.57 4.06 5.82
C ALA A 76 8.95 2.89 4.87
N PRO A 77 7.98 2.32 4.14
CA PRO A 77 8.29 1.25 3.18
C PRO A 77 9.11 1.80 2.01
N GLY A 78 9.97 0.93 1.45
CA GLY A 78 10.84 1.32 0.34
C GLY A 78 10.10 1.82 -0.89
N TRP A 79 8.91 1.28 -1.16
CA TRP A 79 8.13 1.70 -2.31
C TRP A 79 7.69 3.18 -2.23
N LEU A 80 7.57 3.75 -1.03
CA LEU A 80 7.26 5.17 -0.87
C LEU A 80 8.38 6.04 -1.42
N HIS A 81 9.64 5.67 -1.16
CA HIS A 81 10.80 6.37 -1.71
C HIS A 81 10.83 6.26 -3.23
N ASN A 82 10.43 5.11 -3.76
CA ASN A 82 10.38 4.86 -5.21
C ASN A 82 9.35 5.77 -5.88
N VAL A 83 8.13 5.88 -5.35
CA VAL A 83 7.10 6.75 -5.94
C VAL A 83 7.44 8.22 -5.80
N ARG A 84 8.19 8.60 -4.76
CA ARG A 84 8.65 9.98 -4.60
C ARG A 84 9.66 10.34 -5.68
N ALA A 85 10.56 9.41 -6.00
CA ALA A 85 11.58 9.62 -7.03
C ALA A 85 10.98 9.51 -8.45
N GLU A 86 10.06 8.57 -8.69
CA GLU A 86 9.39 8.36 -9.98
C GLU A 86 7.90 8.08 -9.74
N PRO A 87 7.04 9.09 -9.93
CA PRO A 87 5.60 8.94 -9.67
C PRO A 87 4.82 8.16 -10.72
N HIS A 88 5.41 7.88 -11.88
CA HIS A 88 4.79 7.04 -12.89
C HIS A 88 4.97 5.58 -12.51
N VAL A 89 3.85 4.89 -12.31
CA VAL A 89 3.81 3.53 -11.78
C VAL A 89 2.84 2.67 -12.58
N GLU A 90 2.78 1.39 -12.25
CA GLU A 90 1.78 0.48 -12.80
C GLU A 90 1.01 -0.17 -11.64
N VAL A 91 -0.30 -0.24 -11.80
CA VAL A 91 -1.21 -0.87 -10.85
C VAL A 91 -1.79 -2.12 -11.49
N GLN A 92 -1.76 -3.23 -10.78
CA GLN A 92 -2.40 -4.48 -11.23
C GLN A 92 -3.54 -4.83 -10.29
N LEU A 93 -4.73 -4.97 -10.87
CA LEU A 93 -5.97 -5.36 -10.19
C LEU A 93 -6.43 -6.67 -10.82
N GLY A 94 -6.28 -7.76 -10.07
CA GLY A 94 -6.50 -9.08 -10.64
C GLY A 94 -5.54 -9.30 -11.81
N ARG A 95 -6.09 -9.48 -13.01
CA ARG A 95 -5.29 -9.69 -14.23
C ARG A 95 -5.10 -8.42 -15.05
N THR A 96 -5.72 -7.32 -14.64
CA THR A 96 -5.69 -6.05 -15.39
C THR A 96 -4.55 -5.18 -14.88
N ARG A 97 -3.69 -4.74 -15.79
CA ARG A 97 -2.58 -3.82 -15.51
C ARG A 97 -2.87 -2.46 -16.12
N LYS A 98 -2.67 -1.41 -15.36
CA LYS A 98 -2.92 -0.04 -15.81
C LYS A 98 -1.77 0.87 -15.38
N ALA A 99 -1.38 1.78 -16.27
CA ALA A 99 -0.49 2.88 -15.90
C ALA A 99 -1.22 3.82 -14.93
N ALA A 100 -0.48 4.35 -13.97
CA ALA A 100 -1.03 5.27 -12.98
C ALA A 100 0.00 6.32 -12.61
N THR A 101 -0.47 7.45 -12.07
CA THR A 101 0.37 8.48 -11.47
C THR A 101 0.14 8.52 -9.97
N ALA A 102 1.22 8.51 -9.20
CA ALA A 102 1.17 8.51 -7.75
C ALA A 102 1.27 9.92 -7.18
N GLU A 103 0.42 10.24 -6.22
CA GLU A 103 0.45 11.50 -5.46
C GLU A 103 0.55 11.16 -3.98
N ILE A 104 1.57 11.71 -3.30
CA ILE A 104 1.80 11.46 -1.88
C ILE A 104 1.07 12.53 -1.07
N LEU A 105 0.23 12.08 -0.13
CA LEU A 105 -0.51 12.96 0.78
C LEU A 105 -0.02 12.74 2.21
N THR A 106 0.25 13.83 2.93
CA THR A 106 0.66 13.78 4.33
C THR A 106 -0.19 14.65 5.25
N GLU A 107 -0.96 15.59 4.69
CA GLU A 107 -1.81 16.50 5.44
C GLU A 107 -2.87 17.12 4.54
N GLY A 108 -3.83 17.79 5.14
CA GLY A 108 -4.87 18.54 4.45
C GLY A 108 -6.18 17.77 4.28
N PRO A 109 -7.21 18.43 3.68
CA PRO A 109 -8.55 17.82 3.55
C PRO A 109 -8.56 16.53 2.74
N ASP A 110 -7.75 16.43 1.69
CA ASP A 110 -7.65 15.21 0.88
C ASP A 110 -7.04 14.07 1.69
N TYR A 111 -6.02 14.35 2.48
CA TYR A 111 -5.42 13.37 3.39
C TYR A 111 -6.48 12.85 4.38
N GLU A 112 -7.21 13.73 5.03
CA GLU A 112 -8.21 13.35 6.03
C GLU A 112 -9.34 12.51 5.42
N ARG A 113 -9.80 12.86 4.24
CA ARG A 113 -10.81 12.09 3.51
C ARG A 113 -10.30 10.69 3.17
N CYS A 114 -9.11 10.60 2.58
CA CYS A 114 -8.50 9.32 2.19
C CYS A 114 -8.14 8.47 3.40
N TRP A 115 -7.70 9.08 4.49
CA TRP A 115 -7.42 8.39 5.75
C TRP A 115 -8.66 7.67 6.28
N LYS A 116 -9.79 8.34 6.24
CA LYS A 116 -11.06 7.73 6.63
C LYS A 116 -11.42 6.55 5.71
N ILE A 117 -11.25 6.74 4.41
CA ILE A 117 -11.55 5.70 3.41
C ILE A 117 -10.77 4.42 3.71
N VAL A 118 -9.45 4.51 3.86
CA VAL A 118 -8.60 3.32 4.05
C VAL A 118 -8.83 2.65 5.40
N ASN A 119 -9.10 3.43 6.45
CA ASN A 119 -9.41 2.88 7.77
C ASN A 119 -10.80 2.23 7.82
N ASP A 120 -11.76 2.72 7.06
CA ASP A 120 -13.07 2.08 6.92
C ASP A 120 -12.97 0.74 6.18
N VAL A 121 -12.08 0.64 5.20
CA VAL A 121 -11.83 -0.60 4.46
C VAL A 121 -11.09 -1.61 5.33
N ASN A 122 -10.05 -1.20 6.04
CA ASN A 122 -9.21 -2.08 6.83
C ASN A 122 -9.42 -1.81 8.32
N ARG A 123 -10.42 -2.48 8.89
CA ARG A 123 -10.81 -2.30 10.30
C ARG A 123 -9.95 -3.14 11.24
N TYR A 124 -9.77 -2.64 12.45
CA TYR A 124 -9.06 -3.33 13.51
C TYR A 124 -9.73 -3.00 14.86
N GLN A 125 -10.28 -4.03 15.53
CA GLN A 125 -11.03 -3.87 16.78
C GLN A 125 -12.17 -2.83 16.61
N HIS A 126 -12.07 -1.67 17.25
CA HIS A 126 -13.11 -0.63 17.24
C HIS A 126 -12.76 0.56 16.34
N GLY A 127 -11.69 0.47 15.56
CA GLY A 127 -11.23 1.55 14.69
C GLY A 127 -10.66 1.05 13.39
N GLY A 128 -9.81 1.87 12.77
CA GLY A 128 -9.07 1.50 11.56
C GLY A 128 -7.73 0.89 11.91
N ARG A 129 -7.27 -0.03 11.08
CA ARG A 129 -5.97 -0.66 11.27
C ARG A 129 -4.82 0.34 11.16
N TYR A 130 -4.93 1.29 10.23
CA TYR A 130 -3.89 2.30 10.03
C TYR A 130 -3.89 3.34 11.15
N GLU A 131 -5.05 3.63 11.74
CA GLU A 131 -5.14 4.42 12.96
C GLU A 131 -4.35 3.75 14.09
N HIS A 132 -4.51 2.44 14.22
CA HIS A 132 -3.72 1.67 15.19
C HIS A 132 -2.23 1.75 14.88
N TYR A 133 -1.82 1.56 13.62
CA TYR A 133 -0.42 1.65 13.24
C TYR A 133 0.17 3.04 13.51
N GLN A 134 -0.62 4.10 13.33
CA GLN A 134 -0.16 5.47 13.62
C GLN A 134 0.17 5.66 15.10
N THR A 135 -0.45 4.91 16.00
CA THR A 135 -0.11 4.99 17.44
C THR A 135 1.25 4.37 17.77
N LEU A 136 1.82 3.57 16.87
CA LEU A 136 3.07 2.85 17.06
C LEU A 136 4.31 3.66 16.62
N THR A 137 4.11 4.79 15.95
CA THR A 137 5.19 5.59 15.40
C THR A 137 4.86 7.08 15.50
N GLU A 138 5.92 7.91 15.65
CA GLU A 138 5.76 9.37 15.65
C GLU A 138 5.73 9.96 14.24
N ARG A 139 6.26 9.23 13.23
CA ARG A 139 6.19 9.73 11.85
C ARG A 139 4.74 9.76 11.39
N ARG A 140 4.40 10.75 10.54
CA ARG A 140 3.10 10.77 9.89
C ARG A 140 3.08 9.69 8.80
N ILE A 141 2.14 8.74 8.90
CA ILE A 141 1.98 7.70 7.89
C ILE A 141 1.40 8.36 6.63
N ALA A 142 2.16 8.31 5.55
CA ALA A 142 1.75 8.89 4.27
C ALA A 142 0.72 8.01 3.57
N LEU A 143 -0.18 8.67 2.84
CA LEU A 143 -1.09 8.04 1.88
C LEU A 143 -0.58 8.30 0.47
N VAL A 144 -0.88 7.39 -0.44
CA VAL A 144 -0.56 7.59 -1.86
C VAL A 144 -1.81 7.32 -2.67
N VAL A 145 -2.19 8.30 -3.49
CA VAL A 145 -3.32 8.17 -4.43
C VAL A 145 -2.74 7.79 -5.79
N LEU A 146 -3.22 6.66 -6.32
CA LEU A 146 -2.81 6.13 -7.60
C LEU A 146 -3.95 6.40 -8.60
N SER A 147 -3.74 7.32 -9.50
CA SER A 147 -4.74 7.73 -10.50
C SER A 147 -4.46 7.06 -11.83
N THR A 148 -5.42 6.25 -12.30
CA THR A 148 -5.30 5.52 -13.58
C THR A 148 -5.90 6.28 -14.74
#